data_7b38db2e8b4b47761036b71f3d06b4f8
#
_entry.id   7b38db2e8b4b47761036b71f3d06b4f8
#
_cell.length_a   1.000
_cell.length_b   1.000
_cell.length_c   1.000
_cell.angle_alpha   90.00
_cell.angle_beta   90.00
_cell.angle_gamma   90.00
#
_symmetry.space_group_name_H-M   'P 1'
#
loop_
_entity.id
_entity.type
_entity.pdbx_description
1 polymer ?
#
loop_
_entity_poly.entity_id
_entity_poly.type
_entity_poly.pdbx_seq_one_letter_code
_entity_poly.pdbx_strand_id
1 'polypeptide(L)'
;MRSDKEMEWKTLETKYLFKRNWLTAKVEKVELPDGRIYDEYYTLEYPTWINVIAITKDGKMILERQWRHGLKIVSTEIPAGVVEKGENPMDAAKRELQEETGFGGGTWTQFLVTAPNPSV
;
A
#
# COMPACT_ATOMS: atom_id res chain seq x y z
N MET A 1 3.29 25.12 17.96
CA MET A 1 2.97 23.84 17.27
C MET A 1 4.05 22.84 17.68
N ARG A 2 3.70 21.59 18.01
CA ARG A 2 4.70 20.56 18.34
C ARG A 2 5.47 20.17 17.08
N SER A 3 6.76 19.89 17.20
CA SER A 3 7.57 19.30 16.13
C SER A 3 7.19 17.82 15.93
N ASP A 4 7.51 17.26 14.76
CA ASP A 4 7.26 15.84 14.46
C ASP A 4 7.90 14.93 15.51
N LYS A 5 9.14 15.25 15.93
CA LYS A 5 9.86 14.52 16.97
C LYS A 5 9.15 14.51 18.34
N GLU A 6 8.44 15.59 18.69
CA GLU A 6 7.65 15.65 19.92
C GLU A 6 6.34 14.87 19.84
N MET A 7 5.96 14.41 18.64
CA MET A 7 4.76 13.59 18.39
C MET A 7 5.09 12.12 18.18
N GLU A 8 6.36 11.75 17.99
CA GLU A 8 6.77 10.36 17.79
C GLU A 8 6.46 9.50 19.02
N TRP A 9 5.97 8.31 18.77
CA TRP A 9 5.76 7.30 19.79
C TRP A 9 6.98 6.40 19.88
N LYS A 10 7.24 5.87 21.04
CA LYS A 10 8.35 4.96 21.26
C LYS A 10 7.87 3.53 21.35
N THR A 11 8.35 2.67 20.46
CA THR A 11 8.14 1.23 20.58
C THR A 11 9.00 0.66 21.71
N LEU A 12 8.34 0.02 22.68
CA LEU A 12 8.98 -0.60 23.84
C LEU A 12 9.19 -2.09 23.62
N GLU A 13 8.23 -2.76 22.99
CA GLU A 13 8.24 -4.20 22.72
C GLU A 13 7.51 -4.48 21.41
N THR A 14 7.96 -5.49 20.66
CA THR A 14 7.33 -5.96 19.43
C THR A 14 7.19 -7.48 19.47
N LYS A 15 5.97 -7.98 19.20
CA LYS A 15 5.68 -9.40 19.05
C LYS A 15 4.98 -9.65 17.72
N TYR A 16 5.58 -10.48 16.87
CA TYR A 16 4.94 -10.92 15.64
C TYR A 16 3.90 -12.00 15.93
N LEU A 17 2.68 -11.79 15.45
CA LEU A 17 1.58 -12.74 15.54
C LEU A 17 1.69 -13.79 14.43
N PHE A 18 1.97 -13.33 13.22
CA PHE A 18 2.35 -14.16 12.07
C PHE A 18 3.10 -13.34 11.02
N LYS A 19 3.88 -14.06 10.17
CA LYS A 19 4.57 -13.49 9.02
C LYS A 19 4.23 -14.32 7.78
N ARG A 20 3.68 -13.69 6.75
CA ARG A 20 3.36 -14.29 5.46
C ARG A 20 3.75 -13.32 4.35
N ASN A 21 3.92 -13.82 3.13
CA ASN A 21 4.37 -13.02 1.99
C ASN A 21 3.46 -11.81 1.69
N TRP A 22 2.16 -12.00 1.88
CA TRP A 22 1.15 -10.96 1.57
C TRP A 22 0.69 -10.16 2.78
N LEU A 23 0.99 -10.63 3.98
CA LEU A 23 0.56 -9.98 5.21
C LEU A 23 1.40 -10.45 6.38
N THR A 24 1.95 -9.50 7.11
CA THR A 24 2.53 -9.72 8.45
C THR A 24 1.69 -8.96 9.46
N ALA A 25 1.38 -9.56 10.58
CA ALA A 25 0.73 -8.89 11.70
C ALA A 25 1.61 -8.95 12.94
N LYS A 26 1.73 -7.82 13.62
CA LYS A 26 2.45 -7.70 14.88
C LYS A 26 1.62 -6.89 15.90
N VAL A 27 1.90 -7.12 17.16
CA VAL A 27 1.42 -6.28 18.27
C VAL A 27 2.63 -5.63 18.93
N GLU A 28 2.50 -4.37 19.23
CA GLU A 28 3.56 -3.55 19.82
C GLU A 28 3.07 -2.91 21.13
N LYS A 29 3.95 -2.88 22.11
CA LYS A 29 3.80 -2.05 23.30
C LYS A 29 4.46 -0.72 23.00
N VAL A 30 3.72 0.38 23.17
CA VAL A 30 4.20 1.69 22.78
C VAL A 30 4.00 2.72 23.90
N GLU A 31 4.92 3.68 23.98
CA GLU A 31 4.85 4.83 24.86
C GLU A 31 4.55 6.08 24.04
N LEU A 32 3.50 6.80 24.44
CA LEU A 32 3.10 8.07 23.85
C LEU A 32 3.98 9.22 24.34
N PRO A 33 3.99 10.38 23.66
CA PRO A 33 4.76 11.54 24.07
C PRO A 33 4.43 12.08 25.45
N ASP A 34 3.25 11.80 25.98
CA ASP A 34 2.82 12.19 27.33
C ASP A 34 3.10 11.13 28.40
N GLY A 35 3.83 10.06 28.05
CA GLY A 35 4.23 8.98 28.94
C GLY A 35 3.18 7.89 29.14
N ARG A 36 1.99 8.00 28.55
CA ARG A 36 1.00 6.90 28.58
C ARG A 36 1.52 5.71 27.81
N ILE A 37 1.19 4.51 28.30
CA ILE A 37 1.55 3.24 27.67
C ILE A 37 0.30 2.59 27.07
N TYR A 38 0.40 2.15 25.80
CA TYR A 38 -0.51 1.20 25.21
C TYR A 38 0.19 -0.15 25.11
N ASP A 39 -0.39 -1.18 25.72
CA ASP A 39 0.18 -2.52 25.73
C ASP A 39 -0.08 -3.29 24.43
N GLU A 40 -1.11 -2.91 23.69
CA GLU A 40 -1.53 -3.59 22.46
C GLU A 40 -1.84 -2.61 21.34
N TYR A 41 -0.83 -2.25 20.55
CA TYR A 41 -1.00 -1.53 19.28
C TYR A 41 -0.74 -2.50 18.13
N TYR A 42 -1.77 -2.76 17.33
CA TYR A 42 -1.67 -3.71 16.22
C TYR A 42 -1.19 -3.03 14.96
N THR A 43 -0.22 -3.64 14.29
CA THR A 43 0.32 -3.16 13.01
C THR A 43 0.26 -4.27 11.96
N LEU A 44 -0.18 -3.90 10.75
CA LEU A 44 -0.16 -4.75 9.58
C LEU A 44 0.95 -4.28 8.64
N GLU A 45 1.76 -5.24 8.17
CA GLU A 45 2.79 -4.99 7.16
C GLU A 45 2.47 -5.82 5.92
N TYR A 46 2.43 -5.19 4.77
CA TYR A 46 2.22 -5.82 3.46
C TYR A 46 3.11 -5.16 2.41
N PRO A 47 3.31 -5.80 1.26
CA PRO A 47 4.12 -5.22 0.19
C PRO A 47 3.60 -3.84 -0.24
N THR A 48 4.50 -2.99 -0.68
CA THR A 48 4.11 -1.78 -1.41
C THR A 48 3.47 -2.19 -2.73
N TRP A 49 2.41 -1.50 -3.14
CA TRP A 49 1.83 -1.66 -4.47
C TRP A 49 1.62 -0.33 -5.15
N ILE A 50 1.37 -0.39 -6.43
CA ILE A 50 1.05 0.74 -7.28
C ILE A 50 -0.40 0.65 -7.79
N ASN A 51 -0.94 1.79 -8.14
CA ASN A 51 -2.17 1.94 -8.88
C ASN A 51 -1.90 2.79 -10.12
N VAL A 52 -2.47 2.42 -11.25
CA VAL A 52 -2.24 3.09 -12.53
C VAL A 52 -3.54 3.70 -13.05
N ILE A 53 -3.56 5.02 -13.21
CA ILE A 53 -4.62 5.70 -13.96
C ILE A 53 -4.12 5.80 -15.40
N ALA A 54 -4.59 4.90 -16.26
CA ALA A 54 -4.19 4.84 -17.66
C ALA A 54 -5.29 5.40 -18.56
N ILE A 55 -4.94 6.41 -19.35
CA ILE A 55 -5.84 7.06 -20.30
C ILE A 55 -5.35 6.79 -21.72
N THR A 56 -6.21 6.23 -22.55
CA THR A 56 -5.92 5.95 -23.96
C THR A 56 -5.89 7.24 -24.80
N LYS A 57 -5.33 7.17 -26.01
CA LYS A 57 -5.26 8.30 -26.94
C LYS A 57 -6.62 8.90 -27.30
N ASP A 58 -7.69 8.08 -27.24
CA ASP A 58 -9.07 8.50 -27.48
C ASP A 58 -9.80 8.91 -26.17
N GLY A 59 -9.05 9.11 -25.08
CA GLY A 59 -9.56 9.68 -23.83
C GLY A 59 -10.33 8.70 -22.92
N LYS A 60 -10.20 7.40 -23.13
CA LYS A 60 -10.85 6.38 -22.30
C LYS A 60 -9.94 5.94 -21.17
N MET A 61 -10.50 5.74 -19.97
CA MET A 61 -9.80 5.13 -18.85
C MET A 61 -9.79 3.61 -19.00
N ILE A 62 -8.63 3.01 -18.78
CA ILE A 62 -8.48 1.54 -18.73
C ILE A 62 -8.92 1.08 -17.34
N LEU A 63 -9.85 0.14 -17.32
CA LEU A 63 -10.35 -0.52 -16.12
C LEU A 63 -10.30 -2.03 -16.32
N GLU A 64 -10.11 -2.74 -15.21
CA GLU A 64 -10.17 -4.20 -15.16
C GLU A 64 -11.30 -4.69 -14.25
N ARG A 65 -11.69 -5.94 -14.39
CA ARG A 65 -12.67 -6.59 -13.52
C ARG A 65 -12.09 -7.86 -12.93
N GLN A 66 -12.10 -7.96 -11.60
CA GLN A 66 -11.58 -9.14 -10.93
C GLN A 66 -12.40 -9.51 -9.68
N TRP A 67 -12.33 -10.78 -9.30
CA TRP A 67 -12.95 -11.27 -8.08
C TRP A 67 -12.14 -10.86 -6.86
N ARG A 68 -12.74 -10.08 -5.98
CA ARG A 68 -12.16 -9.71 -4.68
C ARG A 68 -12.73 -10.60 -3.59
N HIS A 69 -11.99 -11.67 -3.25
CA HIS A 69 -12.47 -12.71 -2.34
C HIS A 69 -12.84 -12.17 -0.95
N GLY A 70 -12.10 -11.22 -0.40
CA GLY A 70 -12.39 -10.60 0.90
C GLY A 70 -13.73 -9.86 0.95
N LEU A 71 -14.13 -9.27 -0.17
CA LEU A 71 -15.40 -8.55 -0.33
C LEU A 71 -16.53 -9.43 -0.88
N LYS A 72 -16.21 -10.58 -1.46
CA LYS A 72 -17.15 -11.50 -2.15
C LYS A 72 -17.89 -10.85 -3.31
N ILE A 73 -17.18 -10.00 -4.08
CA ILE A 73 -17.73 -9.31 -5.26
C ILE A 73 -16.77 -9.39 -6.45
N VAL A 74 -17.33 -9.19 -7.65
CA VAL A 74 -16.53 -8.78 -8.82
C VAL A 74 -16.39 -7.26 -8.76
N SER A 75 -15.17 -6.78 -8.60
CA SER A 75 -14.85 -5.35 -8.55
C SER A 75 -14.40 -4.85 -9.92
N THR A 76 -14.72 -3.58 -10.22
CA THR A 76 -14.18 -2.86 -11.37
C THR A 76 -13.17 -1.85 -10.85
N GLU A 77 -11.93 -1.97 -11.29
CA GLU A 77 -10.78 -1.30 -10.69
C GLU A 77 -9.86 -0.72 -11.76
N ILE A 78 -9.00 0.21 -11.36
CA ILE A 78 -7.84 0.60 -12.16
C ILE A 78 -6.77 -0.49 -12.04
N PRO A 79 -5.90 -0.69 -13.03
CA PRO A 79 -4.76 -1.61 -12.95
C PRO A 79 -3.89 -1.32 -11.72
N ALA A 80 -3.50 -2.37 -11.01
CA ALA A 80 -2.74 -2.26 -9.78
C ALA A 80 -1.95 -3.53 -9.50
N GLY A 81 -0.75 -3.39 -8.97
CA GLY A 81 0.05 -4.56 -8.62
C GLY A 81 1.13 -4.27 -7.59
N VAL A 82 1.80 -5.33 -7.18
CA VAL A 82 2.83 -5.29 -6.15
C VAL A 82 4.16 -4.82 -6.75
N VAL A 83 4.83 -3.93 -6.03
CA VAL A 83 6.22 -3.58 -6.31
C VAL A 83 7.12 -4.71 -5.81
N GLU A 84 7.85 -5.35 -6.69
CA GLU A 84 8.76 -6.43 -6.34
C GLU A 84 9.96 -5.93 -5.53
N LYS A 85 10.61 -6.83 -4.82
CA LYS A 85 11.76 -6.46 -3.99
C LYS A 85 12.89 -5.86 -4.83
N GLY A 86 13.20 -4.60 -4.59
CA GLY A 86 14.23 -3.86 -5.30
C GLY A 86 13.79 -3.23 -6.64
N GLU A 87 12.52 -3.42 -7.01
CA GLU A 87 11.93 -2.81 -8.18
C GLU A 87 11.62 -1.32 -7.95
N ASN A 88 11.79 -0.50 -8.97
CA ASN A 88 11.34 0.90 -8.92
C ASN A 88 9.81 0.94 -9.11
N PRO A 89 9.04 1.71 -8.30
CA PRO A 89 7.59 1.78 -8.42
C PRO A 89 7.06 2.19 -9.80
N MET A 90 7.78 3.04 -10.52
CA MET A 90 7.41 3.43 -11.90
C MET A 90 7.57 2.26 -12.87
N ASP A 91 8.59 1.44 -12.69
CA ASP A 91 8.82 0.25 -13.53
C ASP A 91 7.79 -0.83 -13.21
N ALA A 92 7.46 -1.02 -11.92
CA ALA A 92 6.34 -1.88 -11.50
C ALA A 92 5.02 -1.44 -12.16
N ALA A 93 4.70 -0.14 -12.17
CA ALA A 93 3.49 0.39 -12.78
C ALA A 93 3.42 0.09 -14.28
N LYS A 94 4.52 0.21 -14.99
CA LYS A 94 4.61 -0.10 -16.43
C LYS A 94 4.46 -1.59 -16.69
N ARG A 95 5.10 -2.44 -15.87
CA ARG A 95 5.02 -3.89 -15.96
C ARG A 95 3.60 -4.37 -15.71
N GLU A 96 2.97 -3.98 -14.61
CA GLU A 96 1.61 -4.39 -14.24
C GLU A 96 0.59 -3.96 -15.30
N LEU A 97 0.63 -2.71 -15.78
CA LEU A 97 -0.27 -2.28 -16.84
C LEU A 97 -0.15 -3.15 -18.11
N GLN A 98 1.10 -3.47 -18.50
CA GLN A 98 1.35 -4.31 -19.68
C GLN A 98 0.87 -5.74 -19.47
N GLU A 99 1.13 -6.32 -18.29
CA GLU A 99 0.77 -7.71 -17.96
C GLU A 99 -0.74 -7.90 -17.87
N GLU A 100 -1.44 -6.99 -17.19
CA GLU A 100 -2.88 -7.10 -16.94
C GLU A 100 -3.73 -6.70 -18.14
N THR A 101 -3.27 -5.75 -18.94
CA THR A 101 -4.13 -5.10 -19.96
C THR A 101 -3.58 -5.16 -21.38
N GLY A 102 -2.30 -5.44 -21.56
CA GLY A 102 -1.60 -5.34 -22.83
C GLY A 102 -1.29 -3.91 -23.29
N PHE A 103 -1.71 -2.89 -22.52
CA PHE A 103 -1.41 -1.48 -22.81
C PHE A 103 -0.05 -1.08 -22.27
N GLY A 104 0.60 -0.09 -22.93
CA GLY A 104 1.89 0.45 -22.52
C GLY A 104 2.28 1.68 -23.32
N GLY A 105 3.51 2.15 -23.09
CA GLY A 105 4.04 3.38 -23.70
C GLY A 105 3.45 4.64 -23.09
N GLY A 106 3.44 5.74 -23.86
CA GLY A 106 2.91 7.03 -23.41
C GLY A 106 3.82 7.79 -22.44
N THR A 107 3.27 8.83 -21.81
CA THR A 107 3.94 9.66 -20.79
C THR A 107 3.49 9.24 -19.42
N TRP A 108 4.44 9.10 -18.50
CA TRP A 108 4.21 8.62 -17.15
C TRP A 108 4.54 9.68 -16.11
N THR A 109 3.69 9.83 -15.12
CA THR A 109 3.90 10.76 -14.01
C THR A 109 3.47 10.08 -12.70
N GLN A 110 4.37 10.06 -11.73
CA GLN A 110 4.00 9.70 -10.35
C GLN A 110 3.49 10.96 -9.65
N PHE A 111 2.27 10.93 -9.14
CA PHE A 111 1.65 12.13 -8.56
C PHE A 111 1.24 11.97 -7.09
N LEU A 112 1.20 10.75 -6.57
CA LEU A 112 0.78 10.50 -5.19
C LEU A 112 1.52 9.30 -4.58
N VAL A 113 1.88 9.45 -3.31
CA VAL A 113 2.27 8.34 -2.43
C VAL A 113 1.40 8.44 -1.19
N THR A 114 0.76 7.34 -0.80
CA THR A 114 -0.19 7.32 0.31
C THR A 114 -0.07 6.06 1.14
N ALA A 115 -0.48 6.13 2.39
CA ALA A 115 -0.73 4.98 3.25
C ALA A 115 -2.25 4.83 3.38
N PRO A 116 -2.86 3.77 2.83
CA PRO A 116 -4.32 3.63 2.78
C PRO A 116 -4.95 3.41 4.16
N ASN A 117 -4.20 2.88 5.11
CA ASN A 117 -4.65 2.69 6.49
C ASN A 117 -3.52 3.01 7.48
N PRO A 118 -3.23 4.30 7.75
CA PRO A 118 -2.10 4.70 8.58
C PRO A 118 -2.29 4.41 10.09
N SER A 119 -3.46 3.94 10.50
CA SER A 119 -3.77 3.64 11.90
C SER A 119 -3.48 2.20 12.32
N VAL A 120 -3.01 1.36 11.41
CA VAL A 120 -2.61 -0.04 11.68
C VAL A 120 -1.33 -0.42 10.97
#